data_ff45d70c634de53ea07871d2aec419cf
#
_entry.id   ff45d70c634de53ea07871d2aec419cf
#
_cell.length_a   1.000
_cell.length_b   1.000
_cell.length_c   1.000
_cell.angle_alpha   90.00
_cell.angle_beta   90.00
_cell.angle_gamma   90.00
#
_symmetry.space_group_name_H-M   'P 1'
#
loop_
_entity.id
_entity.type
_entity.pdbx_description
1 polymer ?
#
loop_
_entity_poly.entity_id
_entity_poly.type
_entity_poly.pdbx_seq_one_letter_code
_entity_poly.pdbx_strand_id
1 'polypeptide(L)'
;MKENLKKLRDPFPEHQVSKLPKGTKAQNECPANEKVNCKICGGWHHPRIVHLDYVGHAALTNRLLDVDPEWNWEPLAVSQDGYPAIDKDGGMWIKLTVCGVTRLGYGDAQGKT
;
A
#
# COMPACT_ATOMS: atom_id res chain seq x y z
N MET A 1 -12.03 -8.34 22.16
CA MET A 1 -10.96 -8.29 21.13
C MET A 1 -11.50 -8.16 19.71
N LYS A 2 -12.44 -9.02 19.32
CA LYS A 2 -12.99 -8.96 17.95
C LYS A 2 -13.73 -7.64 17.66
N GLU A 3 -14.21 -6.96 18.66
CA GLU A 3 -14.87 -5.67 18.50
C GLU A 3 -13.94 -4.62 17.90
N ASN A 4 -12.64 -4.72 18.17
CA ASN A 4 -11.67 -3.79 17.62
C ASN A 4 -11.49 -3.92 16.11
N LEU A 5 -11.90 -5.06 15.52
CA LEU A 5 -11.82 -5.25 14.08
C LEU A 5 -12.63 -4.18 13.31
N LYS A 6 -13.66 -3.64 13.92
CA LYS A 6 -14.46 -2.57 13.28
C LYS A 6 -13.62 -1.34 12.97
N LYS A 7 -12.58 -1.10 13.76
CA LYS A 7 -11.69 0.05 13.54
C LYS A 7 -10.91 -0.04 12.23
N LEU A 8 -10.77 -1.25 11.68
CA LEU A 8 -10.10 -1.42 10.40
C LEU A 8 -10.89 -0.81 9.24
N ARG A 9 -12.19 -0.58 9.42
CA ARG A 9 -13.06 0.02 8.42
C ARG A 9 -13.12 1.53 8.49
N ASP A 10 -12.62 2.12 9.58
CA ASP A 10 -12.70 3.56 9.76
C ASP A 10 -11.82 4.28 8.72
N PRO A 11 -12.28 5.40 8.18
CA PRO A 11 -11.43 6.19 7.29
C PRO A 11 -10.14 6.60 7.98
N PHE A 12 -9.06 6.69 7.23
CA PHE A 12 -7.81 7.21 7.77
C PHE A 12 -7.91 8.73 7.89
N PRO A 13 -7.32 9.30 8.97
CA PRO A 13 -7.25 10.76 9.10
C PRO A 13 -6.56 11.38 7.88
N GLU A 14 -6.96 12.59 7.54
CA GLU A 14 -6.44 13.28 6.36
C GLU A 14 -4.91 13.37 6.37
N HIS A 15 -4.31 13.56 7.55
CA HIS A 15 -2.85 13.68 7.65
C HIS A 15 -2.11 12.37 7.35
N GLN A 16 -2.81 11.22 7.33
CA GLN A 16 -2.23 9.93 6.99
C GLN A 16 -2.47 9.55 5.52
N VAL A 17 -3.25 10.34 4.80
CA VAL A 17 -3.56 10.09 3.40
C VAL A 17 -2.70 10.99 2.52
N SER A 18 -1.89 10.39 1.67
CA SER A 18 -1.07 11.12 0.72
C SER A 18 -1.75 11.14 -0.64
N LYS A 19 -1.40 12.15 -1.44
CA LYS A 19 -1.90 12.26 -2.82
C LYS A 19 -0.79 11.78 -3.75
N LEU A 20 -1.06 10.68 -4.45
CA LEU A 20 -0.09 10.09 -5.36
C LEU A 20 -0.45 10.49 -6.79
N PRO A 21 0.45 11.22 -7.49
CA PRO A 21 0.17 11.60 -8.87
C PRO A 21 0.22 10.39 -9.78
N LYS A 22 -0.79 10.25 -10.64
CA LYS A 22 -0.83 9.19 -11.64
C LYS A 22 -1.23 9.78 -12.97
N GLY A 23 -0.30 9.78 -13.90
CA GLY A 23 -0.51 10.35 -15.22
C GLY A 23 -0.62 9.31 -16.31
N THR A 24 -1.21 9.71 -17.44
CA THR A 24 -1.15 8.95 -18.68
C THR A 24 0.27 9.06 -19.25
N LYS A 25 0.58 8.19 -20.21
CA LYS A 25 1.89 8.25 -20.87
C LYS A 25 2.15 9.63 -21.48
N ALA A 26 1.13 10.19 -22.15
CA ALA A 26 1.25 11.52 -22.77
C ALA A 26 1.51 12.61 -21.72
N GLN A 27 0.87 12.53 -20.56
CA GLN A 27 1.09 13.49 -19.48
C GLN A 27 2.47 13.36 -18.87
N ASN A 28 2.98 12.13 -18.73
CA ASN A 28 4.31 11.91 -18.18
C ASN A 28 5.42 12.35 -19.13
N GLU A 29 5.17 12.30 -20.43
CA GLU A 29 6.14 12.65 -21.46
C GLU A 29 6.00 14.07 -21.98
N CYS A 30 5.14 14.89 -21.37
CA CYS A 30 4.94 16.25 -21.83
C CYS A 30 6.23 17.08 -21.71
N PRO A 31 6.39 18.15 -22.52
CA PRO A 31 7.57 19.00 -22.41
C PRO A 31 7.70 19.66 -21.05
N ALA A 32 8.93 19.93 -20.64
CA ALA A 32 9.19 20.52 -19.32
C ALA A 32 8.46 21.85 -19.12
N ASN A 33 8.27 22.63 -20.19
CA ASN A 33 7.57 23.91 -20.08
C ASN A 33 6.06 23.79 -19.84
N GLU A 34 5.51 22.59 -19.99
CA GLU A 34 4.10 22.32 -19.68
C GLU A 34 3.92 21.77 -18.26
N LYS A 35 4.99 21.42 -17.57
CA LYS A 35 4.92 20.89 -16.21
C LYS A 35 4.87 22.02 -15.19
N VAL A 36 4.19 21.77 -14.09
CA VAL A 36 4.05 22.75 -13.01
C VAL A 36 4.40 22.11 -11.67
N ASN A 37 4.79 22.94 -10.71
CA ASN A 37 4.97 22.49 -9.35
C ASN A 37 3.59 22.31 -8.72
N CYS A 38 3.31 21.08 -8.27
CA CYS A 38 2.00 20.75 -7.73
C CYS A 38 1.94 21.12 -6.25
N LYS A 39 0.90 21.86 -5.87
CA LYS A 39 0.67 22.22 -4.47
C LYS A 39 0.03 21.08 -3.69
N ILE A 40 -0.52 20.08 -4.39
CA ILE A 40 -1.21 18.94 -3.76
C ILE A 40 -0.22 17.88 -3.33
N CYS A 41 0.68 17.45 -4.22
CA CYS A 41 1.63 16.38 -3.94
C CYS A 41 3.09 16.84 -3.83
N GLY A 42 3.37 18.10 -4.13
CA GLY A 42 4.72 18.64 -4.11
C GLY A 42 5.59 18.23 -5.29
N GLY A 43 5.03 17.46 -6.23
CA GLY A 43 5.77 17.02 -7.39
C GLY A 43 5.75 18.01 -8.54
N TRP A 44 6.55 17.73 -9.56
CA TRP A 44 6.63 18.54 -10.77
C TRP A 44 6.14 17.69 -11.93
N HIS A 45 4.95 18.02 -12.44
CA HIS A 45 4.27 17.19 -13.43
C HIS A 45 3.26 18.00 -14.24
N HIS A 46 2.59 17.31 -15.17
CA HIS A 46 1.53 17.92 -15.98
C HIS A 46 0.41 18.44 -15.08
N PRO A 47 -0.16 19.64 -15.40
CA PRO A 47 -1.17 20.25 -14.52
C PRO A 47 -2.49 19.47 -14.41
N ARG A 48 -2.80 18.62 -15.38
CA ARG A 48 -4.04 17.83 -15.40
C ARG A 48 -3.89 16.43 -14.85
N ILE A 49 -2.75 16.12 -14.23
CA ILE A 49 -2.53 14.78 -13.70
C ILE A 49 -3.53 14.48 -12.58
N VAL A 50 -3.98 13.22 -12.54
CA VAL A 50 -4.92 12.76 -11.50
C VAL A 50 -4.13 12.34 -10.27
N HIS A 51 -4.67 12.64 -9.09
CA HIS A 51 -4.10 12.22 -7.83
C HIS A 51 -4.94 11.11 -7.22
N LEU A 52 -4.28 10.04 -6.79
CA LEU A 52 -4.93 8.95 -6.08
C LEU A 52 -4.62 9.06 -4.59
N ASP A 53 -5.61 8.74 -3.76
CA ASP A 53 -5.39 8.66 -2.33
C ASP A 53 -4.52 7.45 -2.02
N TYR A 54 -3.55 7.64 -1.16
CA TYR A 54 -2.58 6.61 -0.80
C TYR A 54 -2.32 6.62 0.70
N VAL A 55 -2.37 5.44 1.30
CA VAL A 55 -2.02 5.25 2.71
C VAL A 55 -0.77 4.39 2.79
N GLY A 56 0.29 4.93 3.37
CA GLY A 56 1.57 4.24 3.43
C GLY A 56 1.64 3.18 4.50
N HIS A 57 2.75 2.43 4.49
CA HIS A 57 2.97 1.33 5.43
C HIS A 57 2.93 1.75 6.89
N ALA A 58 3.46 2.92 7.21
CA ALA A 58 3.48 3.40 8.60
C ALA A 58 2.07 3.60 9.14
N ALA A 59 1.18 4.20 8.35
CA ALA A 59 -0.19 4.42 8.78
C ALA A 59 -0.96 3.11 8.91
N LEU A 60 -0.75 2.17 7.99
CA LEU A 60 -1.38 0.85 8.06
C LEU A 60 -0.90 0.08 9.28
N THR A 61 0.41 0.08 9.55
CA THR A 61 0.98 -0.60 10.70
C THR A 61 0.46 0.00 12.00
N ASN A 62 0.39 1.33 12.08
CA ASN A 62 -0.15 1.99 13.26
C ASN A 62 -1.61 1.62 13.50
N ARG A 63 -2.42 1.54 12.43
CA ARG A 63 -3.81 1.12 12.55
C ARG A 63 -3.92 -0.31 13.08
N LEU A 64 -3.07 -1.21 12.57
CA LEU A 64 -3.06 -2.59 13.04
C LEU A 64 -2.66 -2.68 14.51
N LEU A 65 -1.67 -1.90 14.95
CA LEU A 65 -1.26 -1.86 16.36
C LEU A 65 -2.36 -1.30 17.26
N ASP A 66 -3.12 -0.32 16.77
CA ASP A 66 -4.24 0.23 17.52
C ASP A 66 -5.37 -0.79 17.70
N VAL A 67 -5.60 -1.62 16.69
CA VAL A 67 -6.64 -2.64 16.69
C VAL A 67 -6.21 -3.85 17.51
N ASP A 68 -4.97 -4.28 17.37
CA ASP A 68 -4.43 -5.45 18.05
C ASP A 68 -2.90 -5.32 18.18
N PRO A 69 -2.38 -5.02 19.38
CA PRO A 69 -0.92 -4.92 19.57
C PRO A 69 -0.17 -6.21 19.26
N GLU A 70 -0.86 -7.35 19.25
CA GLU A 70 -0.25 -8.66 18.99
C GLU A 70 -0.50 -9.15 17.56
N TRP A 71 -0.96 -8.28 16.66
CA TRP A 71 -1.15 -8.67 15.27
C TRP A 71 0.15 -9.22 14.68
N ASN A 72 0.02 -10.15 13.75
CA ASN A 72 1.21 -10.67 13.08
C ASN A 72 0.85 -11.11 11.66
N TRP A 73 1.89 -11.35 10.87
CA TRP A 73 1.76 -11.93 9.55
C TRP A 73 2.90 -12.88 9.30
N GLU A 74 2.66 -13.84 8.42
CA GLU A 74 3.70 -14.77 8.00
C GLU A 74 3.47 -15.18 6.55
N PRO A 75 4.53 -15.62 5.84
CA PRO A 75 4.35 -16.18 4.51
C PRO A 75 3.47 -17.43 4.58
N LEU A 76 2.60 -17.60 3.59
CA LEU A 76 1.74 -18.80 3.52
C LEU A 76 2.57 -20.05 3.33
N ALA A 77 3.65 -19.96 2.56
CA ALA A 77 4.53 -21.09 2.28
C ALA A 77 5.98 -20.64 2.28
N VAL A 78 6.87 -21.60 2.55
CA VAL A 78 8.31 -21.38 2.59
C VAL A 78 8.94 -22.36 1.62
N SER A 79 9.88 -21.91 0.82
CA SER A 79 10.59 -22.77 -0.13
C SER A 79 11.62 -23.64 0.60
N GLN A 80 12.20 -24.59 -0.15
CA GLN A 80 13.15 -25.55 0.44
C GLN A 80 14.38 -24.88 1.05
N ASP A 81 14.76 -23.70 0.54
CA ASP A 81 15.92 -22.98 1.05
C ASP A 81 15.60 -22.12 2.29
N GLY A 82 14.37 -22.20 2.81
CA GLY A 82 13.99 -21.48 4.03
C GLY A 82 13.47 -20.07 3.81
N TYR A 83 13.42 -19.58 2.57
CA TYR A 83 12.89 -18.27 2.27
C TYR A 83 11.39 -18.33 1.95
N PRO A 84 10.67 -17.20 2.10
CA PRO A 84 9.27 -17.17 1.67
C PRO A 84 9.13 -17.59 0.23
N ALA A 85 8.13 -18.41 -0.06
CA ALA A 85 7.89 -18.89 -1.42
C ALA A 85 7.31 -17.76 -2.29
N ILE A 86 7.92 -17.56 -3.45
CA ILE A 86 7.46 -16.61 -4.46
C ILE A 86 6.85 -17.43 -5.60
N ASP A 87 5.65 -17.04 -6.05
CA ASP A 87 4.99 -17.79 -7.12
C ASP A 87 5.58 -17.44 -8.50
N LYS A 88 5.08 -18.09 -9.54
CA LYS A 88 5.58 -17.92 -10.90
C LYS A 88 5.40 -16.51 -11.44
N ASP A 89 4.47 -15.76 -10.87
CA ASP A 89 4.16 -14.38 -11.28
C ASP A 89 4.94 -13.34 -10.46
N GLY A 90 5.83 -13.80 -9.58
CA GLY A 90 6.64 -12.92 -8.74
C GLY A 90 5.97 -12.40 -7.50
N GLY A 91 4.83 -12.98 -7.14
CA GLY A 91 4.08 -12.56 -5.96
C GLY A 91 4.24 -13.50 -4.79
N MET A 92 3.74 -13.06 -3.65
CA MET A 92 3.80 -13.82 -2.41
C MET A 92 2.48 -13.76 -1.69
N TRP A 93 2.03 -14.92 -1.19
CA TRP A 93 0.86 -15.01 -0.33
C TRP A 93 1.29 -14.96 1.13
N ILE A 94 0.51 -14.25 1.92
CA ILE A 94 0.74 -14.16 3.36
C ILE A 94 -0.51 -14.53 4.14
N LYS A 95 -0.31 -14.87 5.40
CA LYS A 95 -1.38 -14.99 6.38
C LYS A 95 -1.26 -13.83 7.35
N LEU A 96 -2.34 -13.08 7.49
CA LEU A 96 -2.42 -11.97 8.43
C LEU A 96 -3.36 -12.36 9.56
N THR A 97 -2.92 -12.23 10.80
CA THR A 97 -3.73 -12.54 11.97
C THR A 97 -3.92 -11.29 12.80
N VAL A 98 -5.18 -10.89 12.99
CA VAL A 98 -5.56 -9.72 13.79
C VAL A 98 -6.73 -10.10 14.67
N CYS A 99 -6.63 -9.85 15.97
CA CYS A 99 -7.66 -10.21 16.95
C CYS A 99 -8.08 -11.67 16.85
N GLY A 100 -7.12 -12.55 16.57
CA GLY A 100 -7.38 -13.99 16.44
C GLY A 100 -8.03 -14.40 15.12
N VAL A 101 -8.25 -13.48 14.21
CA VAL A 101 -8.86 -13.79 12.90
C VAL A 101 -7.76 -13.77 11.83
N THR A 102 -7.69 -14.86 11.07
CA THR A 102 -6.67 -15.01 10.01
C THR A 102 -7.28 -14.82 8.64
N ARG A 103 -6.60 -14.06 7.80
CA ARG A 103 -6.97 -13.82 6.40
C ARG A 103 -5.75 -13.92 5.52
N LEU A 104 -5.96 -14.27 4.26
CA LEU A 104 -4.89 -14.33 3.28
C LEU A 104 -4.77 -13.01 2.52
N GLY A 105 -3.55 -12.64 2.19
CA GLY A 105 -3.27 -11.50 1.35
C GLY A 105 -2.26 -11.86 0.28
N TYR A 106 -2.29 -11.16 -0.83
CA TYR A 106 -1.37 -11.37 -1.93
C TYR A 106 -0.76 -10.04 -2.36
N GLY A 107 0.55 -10.04 -2.54
CA GLY A 107 1.26 -8.88 -3.02
C GLY A 107 2.29 -9.24 -4.05
N ASP A 108 2.53 -8.32 -4.98
CA ASP A 108 3.59 -8.47 -5.96
C ASP A 108 4.24 -7.11 -6.22
N ALA A 109 5.36 -7.14 -6.91
CA ALA A 109 6.10 -5.94 -7.29
C ALA A 109 6.14 -5.86 -8.82
N GLN A 110 4.97 -5.58 -9.41
CA GLN A 110 4.83 -5.54 -10.87
C GLN A 110 5.87 -4.63 -11.52
N GLY A 111 6.57 -5.18 -12.53
CA GLY A 111 7.56 -4.42 -13.29
C GLY A 111 8.83 -4.09 -12.54
N LYS A 112 9.02 -4.63 -11.33
CA LYS A 112 10.21 -4.40 -10.52
C LYS A 112 10.81 -5.75 -10.12
N THR A 113 11.72 -6.21 -10.88
CA THR A 113 12.42 -7.47 -10.60
C THR A 113 13.84 -7.20 -10.14
#